data_1ce267d16985b034331e0a825618e163
#
_entry.id   1ce267d16985b034331e0a825618e163
#
_cell.length_a   1.000
_cell.length_b   1.000
_cell.length_c   1.000
_cell.angle_alpha   90.00
_cell.angle_beta   90.00
_cell.angle_gamma   90.00
#
_symmetry.space_group_name_H-M   'P 1'
#
loop_
_entity.id
_entity.type
_entity.pdbx_description
1 polymer ?
#
loop_
_entity_poly.entity_id
_entity_poly.type
_entity_poly.pdbx_seq_one_letter_code
_entity_poly.pdbx_strand_id
1 'polypeptide(L)'
;MESVVLTVDSQQWDGWTEMSITSSLEAIAGEFDLTVTTQWSEASPRVIRQGMPCTVALGSDTVVTGYIDDFIPSYDAENVSIRVTGRDKTGDLVDSSVVHKSGQWKGVRLEKLAEEICKPYGVAVINETDTGEAFPSVALEQGETAFDLLDRLAKQRGVLLTADGLGRLVITRASTKRAGVALVLGKNILAARGRFSWRERNSQYIVKGTTSAGGSTWDEQPAKVTGGRQTIVDDNEINRYRPKILVNEDSLTVGGANTRGEWFKARMLGEANSTEITLAGWRENGDSGPLWQKKSTGRY
;
A
#
# COMPACT_ATOMS: atom_id res chain seq x y z
N MET A 1 11.26 11.43 24.67
CA MET A 1 10.31 10.58 23.93
C MET A 1 9.53 11.53 23.05
N GLU A 2 9.46 11.32 21.75
CA GLU A 2 8.67 12.16 20.87
C GLU A 2 7.19 11.97 21.21
N SER A 3 6.43 13.08 21.31
CA SER A 3 5.01 13.03 21.63
C SER A 3 4.20 12.67 20.42
N VAL A 4 3.20 11.80 20.58
CA VAL A 4 2.16 11.55 19.57
C VAL A 4 0.99 12.49 19.85
N VAL A 5 0.61 13.27 18.85
CA VAL A 5 -0.51 14.21 18.93
C VAL A 5 -1.56 13.83 17.91
N LEU A 6 -2.77 13.52 18.38
CA LEU A 6 -3.97 13.37 17.56
C LEU A 6 -4.68 14.72 17.50
N THR A 7 -4.96 15.24 16.32
CA THR A 7 -5.75 16.44 16.12
C THR A 7 -7.09 16.08 15.48
N VAL A 8 -8.18 16.42 16.13
CA VAL A 8 -9.55 16.22 15.67
C VAL A 8 -10.31 17.54 15.87
N ASP A 9 -10.96 18.05 14.83
CA ASP A 9 -11.72 19.31 14.88
C ASP A 9 -10.93 20.49 15.50
N SER A 10 -9.66 20.64 15.10
CA SER A 10 -8.71 21.63 15.62
C SER A 10 -8.35 21.50 17.11
N GLN A 11 -8.78 20.44 17.77
CA GLN A 11 -8.40 20.10 19.14
C GLN A 11 -7.28 19.08 19.13
N GLN A 12 -6.28 19.28 19.97
CA GLN A 12 -5.14 18.38 20.12
C GLN A 12 -5.31 17.47 21.34
N TRP A 13 -4.92 16.22 21.16
CA TRP A 13 -4.99 15.15 22.15
C TRP A 13 -3.63 14.48 22.25
N ASP A 14 -3.10 14.41 23.42
CA ASP A 14 -1.82 13.80 23.76
C ASP A 14 -1.94 12.98 25.05
N GLY A 15 -0.80 12.52 25.59
CA GLY A 15 -0.79 11.75 26.85
C GLY A 15 -1.23 10.30 26.67
N TRP A 16 -1.07 9.74 25.48
CA TRP A 16 -1.38 8.34 25.18
C TRP A 16 -0.53 7.38 26.01
N THR A 17 -1.17 6.39 26.62
CA THR A 17 -0.50 5.33 27.39
C THR A 17 0.04 4.22 26.49
N GLU A 18 -0.69 3.93 25.40
CA GLU A 18 -0.27 2.99 24.35
C GLU A 18 -0.51 3.62 22.99
N MET A 19 0.41 3.37 22.06
CA MET A 19 0.31 3.91 20.71
C MET A 19 0.91 2.94 19.70
N SER A 20 0.22 2.77 18.59
CA SER A 20 0.70 2.06 17.41
C SER A 20 0.35 2.87 16.18
N ILE A 21 1.32 3.10 15.31
CA ILE A 21 1.11 3.72 14.00
C ILE A 21 1.78 2.81 12.98
N THR A 22 0.98 2.30 12.06
CA THR A 22 1.43 1.32 11.07
C THR A 22 1.34 1.93 9.67
N SER A 23 2.40 1.79 8.91
CA SER A 23 2.38 2.04 7.48
C SER A 23 3.09 0.90 6.76
N SER A 24 2.53 0.48 5.65
CA SER A 24 2.97 -0.71 4.91
C SER A 24 3.13 -0.38 3.42
N LEU A 25 3.98 -1.16 2.74
CA LEU A 25 4.06 -1.17 1.28
C LEU A 25 3.08 -2.18 0.66
N GLU A 26 2.49 -3.04 1.48
CA GLU A 26 1.54 -4.08 1.07
C GLU A 26 0.10 -3.65 1.28
N ALA A 27 -0.15 -2.83 2.32
CA ALA A 27 -1.43 -2.20 2.59
C ALA A 27 -1.30 -0.70 2.33
N ILE A 28 -2.13 -0.16 1.45
CA ILE A 28 -2.06 1.25 1.06
C ILE A 28 -2.42 2.16 2.23
N ALA A 29 -3.44 1.80 3.01
CA ALA A 29 -3.92 2.61 4.12
C ALA A 29 -2.97 2.50 5.33
N GLY A 30 -2.46 3.63 5.79
CA GLY A 30 -1.78 3.76 7.07
C GLY A 30 -2.81 3.74 8.20
N GLU A 31 -2.46 3.11 9.32
CA GLU A 31 -3.35 2.90 10.48
C GLU A 31 -2.75 3.51 11.73
N PHE A 32 -3.59 3.93 12.64
CA PHE A 32 -3.21 4.28 14.01
C PHE A 32 -4.15 3.66 15.03
N ASP A 33 -3.59 3.36 16.19
CA ASP A 33 -4.27 2.83 17.37
C ASP A 33 -3.69 3.50 18.61
N LEU A 34 -4.48 4.32 19.27
CA LEU A 34 -4.07 5.16 20.39
C LEU A 34 -4.96 4.87 21.59
N THR A 35 -4.34 4.57 22.73
CA THR A 35 -5.07 4.32 23.97
C THR A 35 -4.61 5.30 25.06
N VAL A 36 -5.55 5.88 25.77
CA VAL A 36 -5.31 6.68 26.97
C VAL A 36 -6.08 6.06 28.13
N THR A 37 -5.42 5.94 29.27
CA THR A 37 -6.05 5.49 30.52
C THR A 37 -5.99 6.66 31.51
N THR A 38 -7.11 7.01 32.09
CA THR A 38 -7.25 8.10 33.07
C THR A 38 -8.10 7.67 34.25
N GLN A 39 -7.95 8.37 35.38
CA GLN A 39 -8.83 8.15 36.53
C GLN A 39 -10.17 8.85 36.32
N TRP A 40 -11.25 8.35 36.93
CA TRP A 40 -12.60 8.84 36.79
C TRP A 40 -12.77 10.36 37.02
N SER A 41 -11.95 10.94 37.89
CA SER A 41 -12.04 12.35 38.29
C SER A 41 -11.59 13.32 37.18
N GLU A 42 -10.87 12.85 36.17
CA GLU A 42 -10.26 13.69 35.11
C GLU A 42 -10.95 13.54 33.76
N ALA A 43 -11.94 12.67 33.64
CA ALA A 43 -12.65 12.43 32.40
C ALA A 43 -13.47 13.66 31.98
N SER A 44 -12.86 14.54 31.21
CA SER A 44 -13.57 15.63 30.53
C SER A 44 -14.32 15.04 29.32
N PRO A 45 -15.60 15.38 29.09
CA PRO A 45 -16.36 14.87 27.95
C PRO A 45 -15.89 15.57 26.66
N ARG A 46 -14.72 15.20 26.20
CA ARG A 46 -14.23 15.62 24.88
C ARG A 46 -14.84 14.69 23.85
N VAL A 47 -15.33 15.22 22.76
CA VAL A 47 -16.14 14.45 21.83
C VAL A 47 -15.29 14.07 20.61
N ILE A 48 -14.60 12.92 20.70
CA ILE A 48 -14.13 12.22 19.50
C ILE A 48 -15.27 11.30 19.04
N ARG A 49 -15.56 11.29 17.74
CA ARG A 49 -16.58 10.43 17.15
C ARG A 49 -16.03 9.74 15.90
N GLN A 50 -16.54 8.58 15.60
CA GLN A 50 -16.26 7.87 14.37
C GLN A 50 -16.64 8.73 13.15
N GLY A 51 -15.86 8.62 12.07
CA GLY A 51 -16.00 9.41 10.84
C GLY A 51 -15.46 10.83 10.90
N MET A 52 -15.00 11.32 12.05
CA MET A 52 -14.39 12.65 12.13
C MET A 52 -13.03 12.68 11.42
N PRO A 53 -12.73 13.75 10.66
CA PRO A 53 -11.41 13.95 10.09
C PRO A 53 -10.38 14.17 11.19
N CYS A 54 -9.20 13.58 11.01
CA CYS A 54 -8.12 13.65 11.98
C CYS A 54 -6.75 13.70 11.33
N THR A 55 -5.77 14.15 12.10
CA THR A 55 -4.35 14.02 11.79
C THR A 55 -3.60 13.47 12.99
N VAL A 56 -2.64 12.58 12.75
CA VAL A 56 -1.71 12.09 13.75
C VAL A 56 -0.32 12.61 13.43
N ALA A 57 0.34 13.21 14.40
CA ALA A 57 1.70 13.71 14.29
C ALA A 57 2.64 13.04 15.30
N LEU A 58 3.87 12.78 14.89
CA LEU A 58 5.00 12.37 15.71
C LEU A 58 5.99 13.53 15.80
N GLY A 59 6.03 14.19 16.94
CA GLY A 59 6.76 15.45 17.05
C GLY A 59 6.22 16.50 16.07
N SER A 60 7.04 16.92 15.10
CA SER A 60 6.64 17.86 14.03
C SER A 60 6.06 17.18 12.80
N ASP A 61 6.19 15.87 12.67
CA ASP A 61 5.89 15.14 11.43
C ASP A 61 4.47 14.62 11.42
N THR A 62 3.65 15.03 10.46
CA THR A 62 2.34 14.43 10.22
C THR A 62 2.54 13.06 9.55
N VAL A 63 2.10 12.01 10.24
CA VAL A 63 2.27 10.62 9.80
C VAL A 63 0.99 9.97 9.29
N VAL A 64 -0.18 10.46 9.73
CA VAL A 64 -1.49 10.03 9.24
C VAL A 64 -2.39 11.24 9.07
N THR A 65 -3.08 11.32 7.94
CA THR A 65 -4.18 12.27 7.69
C THR A 65 -5.37 11.49 7.14
N GLY A 66 -6.44 11.40 7.91
CA GLY A 66 -7.57 10.54 7.56
C GLY A 66 -8.76 10.71 8.47
N TYR A 67 -9.33 9.59 8.89
CA TYR A 67 -10.58 9.55 9.65
C TYR A 67 -10.46 8.63 10.87
N ILE A 68 -11.27 8.93 11.88
CA ILE A 68 -11.49 8.04 13.02
C ILE A 68 -12.41 6.91 12.57
N ASP A 69 -11.95 5.67 12.65
CA ASP A 69 -12.78 4.48 12.40
C ASP A 69 -13.55 4.11 13.66
N ASP A 70 -12.85 3.90 14.79
CA ASP A 70 -13.48 3.50 16.04
C ASP A 70 -13.14 4.42 17.21
N PHE A 71 -14.13 4.64 18.04
CA PHE A 71 -14.01 5.25 19.35
C PHE A 71 -14.55 4.28 20.38
N ILE A 72 -13.66 3.70 21.18
CA ILE A 72 -13.98 2.61 22.11
C ILE A 72 -13.71 3.07 23.55
N PRO A 73 -14.71 3.67 24.22
CA PRO A 73 -14.62 3.93 25.64
C PRO A 73 -14.85 2.65 26.44
N SER A 74 -14.04 2.39 27.43
CA SER A 74 -14.22 1.32 28.41
C SER A 74 -13.96 1.81 29.82
N TYR A 75 -14.60 1.19 30.79
CA TYR A 75 -14.38 1.53 32.19
C TYR A 75 -14.42 0.28 33.05
N ASP A 76 -13.67 0.30 34.12
CA ASP A 76 -13.72 -0.67 35.20
C ASP A 76 -13.95 0.03 36.55
N ALA A 77 -13.73 -0.65 37.67
CA ALA A 77 -13.96 -0.10 39.01
C ALA A 77 -13.05 1.08 39.37
N GLU A 78 -11.88 1.20 38.72
CA GLU A 78 -10.82 2.13 39.09
C GLU A 78 -10.44 3.08 37.94
N ASN A 79 -10.60 2.66 36.70
CA ASN A 79 -10.06 3.37 35.53
C ASN A 79 -11.11 3.57 34.43
N VAL A 80 -10.90 4.62 33.65
CA VAL A 80 -11.54 4.83 32.35
C VAL A 80 -10.45 4.73 31.28
N SER A 81 -10.66 3.91 30.27
CA SER A 81 -9.80 3.77 29.12
C SER A 81 -10.54 4.22 27.86
N ILE A 82 -9.87 4.96 27.02
CA ILE A 82 -10.38 5.38 25.71
C ILE A 82 -9.38 4.91 24.67
N ARG A 83 -9.84 4.07 23.75
CA ARG A 83 -9.08 3.65 22.57
C ARG A 83 -9.67 4.28 21.33
N VAL A 84 -8.81 4.88 20.50
CA VAL A 84 -9.18 5.53 19.25
C VAL A 84 -8.37 4.90 18.13
N THR A 85 -9.06 4.34 17.13
CA THR A 85 -8.42 3.80 15.94
C THR A 85 -8.85 4.58 14.70
N GLY A 86 -8.03 4.53 13.68
CA GLY A 86 -8.37 5.16 12.40
C GLY A 86 -7.33 4.87 11.33
N ARG A 87 -7.69 5.28 10.13
CA ARG A 87 -6.86 5.10 8.94
C ARG A 87 -6.69 6.41 8.19
N ASP A 88 -5.70 6.45 7.32
CA ASP A 88 -5.56 7.56 6.39
C ASP A 88 -6.68 7.58 5.34
N LYS A 89 -6.78 8.67 4.56
CA LYS A 89 -7.84 8.84 3.55
C LYS A 89 -7.89 7.73 2.50
N THR A 90 -6.78 7.03 2.26
CA THR A 90 -6.75 5.97 1.26
C THR A 90 -7.47 4.70 1.74
N GLY A 91 -7.83 4.61 3.02
CA GLY A 91 -8.71 3.57 3.55
C GLY A 91 -10.05 3.50 2.81
N ASP A 92 -10.61 4.64 2.43
CA ASP A 92 -11.86 4.70 1.65
C ASP A 92 -11.72 4.08 0.25
N LEU A 93 -10.51 4.09 -0.34
CA LEU A 93 -10.24 3.43 -1.62
C LEU A 93 -10.24 1.91 -1.50
N VAL A 94 -9.91 1.38 -0.33
CA VAL A 94 -9.89 -0.07 -0.04
C VAL A 94 -11.30 -0.58 0.21
N ASP A 95 -12.09 0.19 0.95
CA ASP A 95 -13.42 -0.24 1.42
C ASP A 95 -14.54 0.03 0.40
N SER A 96 -14.31 0.91 -0.58
CA SER A 96 -15.37 1.40 -1.46
C SER A 96 -15.18 0.98 -2.91
N SER A 97 -16.27 0.57 -3.54
CA SER A 97 -16.28 0.21 -4.96
C SER A 97 -16.31 1.43 -5.88
N VAL A 98 -15.70 1.30 -7.04
CA VAL A 98 -15.72 2.35 -8.07
C VAL A 98 -17.11 2.47 -8.70
N VAL A 99 -17.63 3.69 -8.75
CA VAL A 99 -18.87 4.01 -9.45
C VAL A 99 -18.53 4.81 -10.71
N HIS A 100 -18.68 4.20 -11.87
CA HIS A 100 -18.44 4.84 -13.16
C HIS A 100 -19.55 4.48 -14.17
N LYS A 101 -19.97 5.45 -15.01
CA LYS A 101 -21.12 5.27 -15.94
C LYS A 101 -20.96 4.11 -16.91
N SER A 102 -19.79 3.98 -17.52
CA SER A 102 -19.53 2.93 -18.53
C SER A 102 -18.76 1.76 -17.96
N GLY A 103 -18.06 1.94 -16.82
CA GLY A 103 -17.09 0.98 -16.30
C GLY A 103 -15.92 0.71 -17.27
N GLN A 104 -15.68 1.60 -18.24
CA GLN A 104 -14.66 1.39 -19.26
C GLN A 104 -13.90 2.68 -19.56
N TRP A 105 -12.59 2.57 -19.75
CA TRP A 105 -11.70 3.63 -20.20
C TRP A 105 -10.89 3.16 -21.40
N LYS A 106 -10.58 4.07 -22.32
CA LYS A 106 -9.76 3.80 -23.50
C LYS A 106 -8.65 4.82 -23.63
N GLY A 107 -7.44 4.36 -23.94
CA GLY A 107 -6.29 5.23 -24.16
C GLY A 107 -5.92 6.06 -22.93
N VAL A 108 -6.08 5.51 -21.72
CA VAL A 108 -5.85 6.21 -20.45
C VAL A 108 -4.53 5.80 -19.83
N ARG A 109 -3.78 6.75 -19.27
CA ARG A 109 -2.58 6.49 -18.48
C ARG A 109 -2.95 6.23 -17.03
N LEU A 110 -2.14 5.44 -16.32
CA LEU A 110 -2.40 5.04 -14.94
C LEU A 110 -2.63 6.25 -14.00
N GLU A 111 -1.78 7.26 -14.08
CA GLU A 111 -1.87 8.46 -13.23
C GLU A 111 -3.17 9.24 -13.48
N LYS A 112 -3.64 9.30 -14.73
CA LYS A 112 -4.90 10.00 -15.05
C LYS A 112 -6.12 9.22 -14.57
N LEU A 113 -6.06 7.91 -14.71
CA LEU A 113 -7.11 7.04 -14.17
C LEU A 113 -7.17 7.12 -12.65
N ALA A 114 -6.01 7.11 -11.98
CA ALA A 114 -5.92 7.25 -10.53
C ALA A 114 -6.49 8.60 -10.06
N GLU A 115 -6.15 9.71 -10.73
CA GLU A 115 -6.71 11.05 -10.43
C GLU A 115 -8.25 11.05 -10.53
N GLU A 116 -8.80 10.42 -11.57
CA GLU A 116 -10.25 10.34 -11.78
C GLU A 116 -10.94 9.52 -10.69
N ILE A 117 -10.40 8.33 -10.38
CA ILE A 117 -10.96 7.41 -9.40
C ILE A 117 -10.85 7.97 -7.98
N CYS A 118 -9.72 8.58 -7.62
CA CYS A 118 -9.47 9.10 -6.27
C CYS A 118 -10.21 10.43 -5.97
N LYS A 119 -10.61 11.15 -7.00
CA LYS A 119 -11.25 12.47 -6.86
C LYS A 119 -12.51 12.46 -5.98
N PRO A 120 -13.47 11.52 -6.11
CA PRO A 120 -14.67 11.49 -5.25
C PRO A 120 -14.34 11.33 -3.76
N TYR A 121 -13.23 10.65 -3.44
CA TYR A 121 -12.77 10.41 -2.07
C TYR A 121 -11.94 11.56 -1.49
N GLY A 122 -11.68 12.61 -2.27
CA GLY A 122 -10.81 13.72 -1.85
C GLY A 122 -9.35 13.31 -1.63
N VAL A 123 -8.92 12.22 -2.27
CA VAL A 123 -7.53 11.72 -2.23
C VAL A 123 -6.77 12.30 -3.41
N ALA A 124 -5.73 13.08 -3.12
CA ALA A 124 -4.84 13.60 -4.14
C ALA A 124 -3.85 12.51 -4.61
N VAL A 125 -3.49 12.53 -5.88
CA VAL A 125 -2.55 11.58 -6.49
C VAL A 125 -1.22 12.26 -6.76
N ILE A 126 -0.14 11.65 -6.31
CA ILE A 126 1.24 12.05 -6.58
C ILE A 126 1.89 10.98 -7.45
N ASN A 127 2.43 11.38 -8.59
CA ASN A 127 3.17 10.49 -9.46
C ASN A 127 4.68 10.81 -9.41
N GLU A 128 5.47 9.88 -8.87
CA GLU A 128 6.93 10.01 -8.71
C GLU A 128 7.72 9.23 -9.76
N THR A 129 7.04 8.49 -10.65
CA THR A 129 7.73 7.61 -11.61
C THR A 129 7.01 7.58 -12.95
N ASP A 130 7.74 7.14 -13.98
CA ASP A 130 7.09 6.87 -15.26
C ASP A 130 6.19 5.63 -15.17
N THR A 131 4.90 5.80 -15.45
CA THR A 131 3.89 4.74 -15.45
C THR A 131 3.77 4.01 -16.79
N GLY A 132 4.58 4.39 -17.77
CA GLY A 132 4.59 3.81 -19.12
C GLY A 132 3.47 4.34 -20.02
N GLU A 133 3.21 3.62 -21.10
CA GLU A 133 2.22 3.99 -22.12
C GLU A 133 0.77 3.92 -21.60
N ALA A 134 -0.13 4.60 -22.28
CA ALA A 134 -1.55 4.50 -22.00
C ALA A 134 -2.08 3.06 -22.15
N PHE A 135 -3.03 2.68 -21.33
CA PHE A 135 -3.75 1.42 -21.50
C PHE A 135 -4.70 1.53 -22.69
N PRO A 136 -4.64 0.60 -23.65
CA PRO A 136 -5.57 0.61 -24.79
C PRO A 136 -7.03 0.55 -24.34
N SER A 137 -7.32 -0.28 -23.34
CA SER A 137 -8.65 -0.44 -22.73
C SER A 137 -8.48 -0.90 -21.28
N VAL A 138 -9.29 -0.35 -20.39
CA VAL A 138 -9.45 -0.78 -19.00
C VAL A 138 -10.93 -1.03 -18.77
N ALA A 139 -11.27 -2.17 -18.21
CA ALA A 139 -12.62 -2.51 -17.78
C ALA A 139 -12.68 -2.64 -16.27
N LEU A 140 -13.71 -2.08 -15.67
CA LEU A 140 -14.03 -2.23 -14.25
C LEU A 140 -14.75 -3.57 -14.05
N GLU A 141 -14.32 -4.34 -13.09
CA GLU A 141 -15.04 -5.53 -12.65
C GLU A 141 -16.18 -5.15 -11.71
N GLN A 142 -17.28 -5.91 -11.74
CA GLN A 142 -18.43 -5.59 -10.90
C GLN A 142 -18.07 -5.76 -9.41
N GLY A 143 -18.23 -4.68 -8.64
CA GLY A 143 -17.92 -4.66 -7.22
C GLY A 143 -16.45 -4.42 -6.89
N GLU A 144 -15.59 -4.27 -7.91
CA GLU A 144 -14.15 -3.99 -7.73
C GLU A 144 -13.96 -2.69 -6.93
N THR A 145 -13.09 -2.73 -5.92
CA THR A 145 -12.77 -1.54 -5.12
C THR A 145 -11.88 -0.58 -5.92
N ALA A 146 -11.82 0.67 -5.48
CA ALA A 146 -10.94 1.66 -6.10
C ALA A 146 -9.47 1.21 -6.01
N PHE A 147 -9.08 0.64 -4.88
CA PHE A 147 -7.72 0.13 -4.69
C PHE A 147 -7.43 -1.09 -5.56
N ASP A 148 -8.34 -2.08 -5.63
CA ASP A 148 -8.13 -3.29 -6.42
C ASP A 148 -7.91 -2.98 -7.89
N LEU A 149 -8.74 -2.09 -8.46
CA LEU A 149 -8.59 -1.64 -9.84
C LEU A 149 -7.21 -0.99 -10.07
N LEU A 150 -6.83 -0.04 -9.22
CA LEU A 150 -5.56 0.67 -9.35
C LEU A 150 -4.36 -0.25 -9.12
N ASP A 151 -4.42 -1.15 -8.14
CA ASP A 151 -3.36 -2.11 -7.81
C ASP A 151 -3.15 -3.13 -8.94
N ARG A 152 -4.24 -3.63 -9.52
CA ARG A 152 -4.19 -4.52 -10.69
C ARG A 152 -3.46 -3.87 -11.86
N LEU A 153 -3.74 -2.60 -12.14
CA LEU A 153 -3.08 -1.84 -13.21
C LEU A 153 -1.64 -1.45 -12.86
N ALA A 154 -1.39 -1.09 -11.61
CA ALA A 154 -0.04 -0.78 -11.12
C ALA A 154 0.91 -1.98 -11.24
N LYS A 155 0.43 -3.20 -10.92
CA LYS A 155 1.17 -4.46 -11.10
C LYS A 155 1.54 -4.71 -12.56
N GLN A 156 0.69 -4.35 -13.51
CA GLN A 156 1.00 -4.47 -14.95
C GLN A 156 2.09 -3.49 -15.38
N ARG A 157 2.22 -2.36 -14.70
CA ARG A 157 3.24 -1.33 -14.96
C ARG A 157 4.51 -1.49 -14.12
N GLY A 158 4.53 -2.45 -13.19
CA GLY A 158 5.63 -2.67 -12.26
C GLY A 158 5.87 -1.47 -11.35
N VAL A 159 4.79 -0.75 -10.98
CA VAL A 159 4.82 0.36 -10.04
C VAL A 159 4.16 -0.05 -8.72
N LEU A 160 4.44 0.69 -7.66
CA LEU A 160 3.87 0.53 -6.33
C LEU A 160 2.89 1.67 -6.07
N LEU A 161 1.81 1.33 -5.39
CA LEU A 161 0.88 2.29 -4.81
C LEU A 161 1.14 2.34 -3.30
N THR A 162 1.28 3.54 -2.75
CA THR A 162 1.46 3.76 -1.32
C THR A 162 0.76 5.04 -0.90
N ALA A 163 0.52 5.23 0.38
CA ALA A 163 0.06 6.50 0.91
C ALA A 163 1.20 7.27 1.59
N ASP A 164 1.08 8.58 1.65
CA ASP A 164 1.94 9.42 2.47
C ASP A 164 1.22 9.90 3.75
N GLY A 165 1.97 10.54 4.65
CA GLY A 165 1.39 11.06 5.91
C GLY A 165 0.30 12.11 5.74
N LEU A 166 0.14 12.69 4.52
CA LEU A 166 -0.93 13.63 4.19
C LEU A 166 -2.18 12.94 3.62
N GLY A 167 -2.20 11.61 3.57
CA GLY A 167 -3.32 10.81 3.05
C GLY A 167 -3.48 10.93 1.53
N ARG A 168 -2.36 11.12 0.79
CA ARG A 168 -2.34 11.16 -0.67
C ARG A 168 -1.91 9.81 -1.22
N LEU A 169 -2.47 9.42 -2.35
CA LEU A 169 -2.01 8.25 -3.10
C LEU A 169 -0.72 8.58 -3.84
N VAL A 170 0.33 7.81 -3.61
CA VAL A 170 1.64 7.97 -4.26
C VAL A 170 1.91 6.79 -5.18
N ILE A 171 2.10 7.08 -6.47
CA ILE A 171 2.53 6.11 -7.49
C ILE A 171 4.04 6.19 -7.57
N THR A 172 4.74 5.12 -7.19
CA THR A 172 6.21 5.12 -7.08
C THR A 172 6.82 3.81 -7.52
N ARG A 173 8.15 3.72 -7.49
CA ARG A 173 8.93 2.48 -7.66
C ARG A 173 9.99 2.37 -6.59
N ALA A 174 10.53 1.15 -6.41
CA ALA A 174 11.70 0.96 -5.57
C ALA A 174 12.82 1.93 -5.98
N SER A 175 13.24 2.77 -5.03
CA SER A 175 14.26 3.81 -5.27
C SER A 175 15.67 3.27 -4.97
N THR A 176 16.65 3.77 -5.72
CA THR A 176 18.08 3.58 -5.43
C THR A 176 18.62 4.65 -4.48
N LYS A 177 17.81 5.66 -4.14
CA LYS A 177 18.21 6.70 -3.18
C LYS A 177 18.41 6.10 -1.80
N ARG A 178 19.50 6.46 -1.15
CA ARG A 178 19.78 6.05 0.23
C ARG A 178 19.05 6.96 1.20
N ALA A 179 18.54 6.39 2.30
CA ALA A 179 18.03 7.17 3.42
C ALA A 179 19.16 8.03 4.02
N GLY A 180 18.83 9.25 4.45
CA GLY A 180 19.80 10.16 5.08
C GLY A 180 20.26 9.70 6.47
N VAL A 181 19.65 8.63 7.01
CA VAL A 181 19.97 8.07 8.33
C VAL A 181 20.57 6.67 8.19
N ALA A 182 21.72 6.45 8.83
CA ALA A 182 22.35 5.14 8.88
C ALA A 182 21.82 4.34 10.09
N LEU A 183 21.49 3.07 9.84
CA LEU A 183 21.20 2.10 10.90
C LEU A 183 22.53 1.49 11.38
N VAL A 184 22.90 1.72 12.63
CA VAL A 184 24.20 1.33 13.18
C VAL A 184 23.99 0.47 14.42
N LEU A 185 24.49 -0.78 14.35
CA LEU A 185 24.50 -1.69 15.50
C LEU A 185 25.25 -1.07 16.67
N GLY A 186 24.66 -1.15 17.87
CA GLY A 186 25.25 -0.57 19.09
C GLY A 186 25.04 0.95 19.24
N LYS A 187 24.36 1.62 18.28
CA LYS A 187 24.01 3.04 18.39
C LYS A 187 22.50 3.26 18.40
N ASN A 188 21.81 2.97 17.30
CA ASN A 188 20.39 3.22 17.15
C ASN A 188 19.56 1.96 16.88
N ILE A 189 20.18 0.81 16.66
CA ILE A 189 19.51 -0.48 16.60
C ILE A 189 19.43 -1.07 18.01
N LEU A 190 18.22 -1.27 18.52
CA LEU A 190 17.95 -1.91 19.82
C LEU A 190 17.86 -3.43 19.68
N ALA A 191 17.21 -3.89 18.62
CA ALA A 191 17.07 -5.31 18.29
C ALA A 191 16.97 -5.50 16.78
N ALA A 192 17.43 -6.64 16.29
CA ALA A 192 17.25 -7.04 14.90
C ALA A 192 16.99 -8.54 14.80
N ARG A 193 16.06 -8.95 13.92
CA ARG A 193 15.74 -10.34 13.63
C ARG A 193 15.62 -10.52 12.14
N GLY A 194 16.39 -11.46 11.58
CA GLY A 194 16.29 -11.86 10.18
C GLY A 194 15.44 -13.13 10.00
N ARG A 195 14.67 -13.18 8.95
CA ARG A 195 13.99 -14.39 8.47
C ARG A 195 14.35 -14.60 7.01
N PHE A 196 14.87 -15.78 6.70
CA PHE A 196 15.25 -16.22 5.35
C PHE A 196 14.46 -17.49 5.04
N SER A 197 13.65 -17.46 3.98
CA SER A 197 12.74 -18.56 3.67
C SER A 197 12.61 -18.73 2.16
N TRP A 198 12.58 -19.98 1.72
CA TRP A 198 12.30 -20.33 0.32
C TRP A 198 10.86 -20.85 0.12
N ARG A 199 10.03 -20.75 1.17
CA ARG A 199 8.68 -21.34 1.13
C ARG A 199 7.85 -20.79 -0.01
N GLU A 200 7.87 -19.47 -0.21
CA GLU A 200 7.04 -18.77 -1.21
C GLU A 200 7.78 -18.52 -2.54
N ARG A 201 9.10 -18.80 -2.61
CA ARG A 201 9.88 -18.64 -3.85
C ARG A 201 9.69 -19.82 -4.80
N ASN A 202 9.64 -19.51 -6.08
CA ASN A 202 9.47 -20.48 -7.16
C ASN A 202 10.63 -20.38 -8.16
N SER A 203 11.01 -21.52 -8.77
CA SER A 203 12.10 -21.55 -9.76
C SER A 203 11.74 -20.89 -11.09
N GLN A 204 10.43 -20.85 -11.39
CA GLN A 204 9.92 -20.26 -12.63
C GLN A 204 8.58 -19.59 -12.37
N TYR A 205 8.40 -18.40 -12.91
CA TYR A 205 7.13 -17.67 -12.92
C TYR A 205 6.65 -17.60 -14.36
N ILE A 206 5.58 -18.34 -14.66
CA ILE A 206 5.02 -18.49 -16.00
C ILE A 206 3.78 -17.58 -16.08
N VAL A 207 3.93 -16.43 -16.73
CA VAL A 207 2.83 -15.49 -16.93
C VAL A 207 2.06 -15.91 -18.18
N LYS A 208 0.77 -16.19 -17.99
CA LYS A 208 -0.17 -16.51 -19.06
C LYS A 208 -1.19 -15.37 -19.17
N GLY A 209 -1.37 -14.83 -20.36
CA GLY A 209 -2.35 -13.79 -20.65
C GLY A 209 -3.17 -14.12 -21.88
N THR A 210 -4.38 -13.59 -21.95
CA THR A 210 -5.19 -13.60 -23.17
C THR A 210 -4.71 -12.49 -24.07
N THR A 211 -4.38 -12.76 -25.32
CA THR A 211 -4.21 -11.74 -26.34
C THR A 211 -5.57 -11.48 -26.97
N SER A 212 -6.07 -10.24 -26.90
CA SER A 212 -7.16 -9.83 -27.77
C SER A 212 -6.65 -9.87 -29.22
N ALA A 213 -6.99 -10.92 -29.95
CA ALA A 213 -6.85 -10.90 -31.40
C ALA A 213 -7.83 -9.83 -31.91
N GLY A 214 -7.33 -8.71 -32.38
CA GLY A 214 -8.12 -7.76 -33.15
C GLY A 214 -8.62 -8.44 -34.41
N GLY A 215 -9.88 -8.82 -34.43
CA GLY A 215 -10.58 -9.39 -35.57
C GLY A 215 -12.07 -9.24 -35.34
N SER A 216 -12.66 -8.23 -35.98
CA SER A 216 -14.11 -8.12 -36.14
C SER A 216 -14.55 -9.20 -37.08
N THR A 217 -15.15 -10.25 -36.59
CA THR A 217 -16.10 -11.06 -37.37
C THR A 217 -17.15 -11.62 -36.45
N TRP A 218 -18.38 -11.33 -36.74
CA TRP A 218 -19.57 -11.91 -36.15
C TRP A 218 -19.58 -13.41 -36.48
N ASP A 219 -19.02 -14.22 -35.60
CA ASP A 219 -19.22 -15.67 -35.67
C ASP A 219 -19.31 -16.21 -34.25
N GLU A 220 -20.47 -16.79 -33.96
CA GLU A 220 -20.82 -17.38 -32.65
C GLU A 220 -20.10 -18.69 -32.41
N GLN A 221 -18.79 -18.68 -32.30
CA GLN A 221 -18.05 -19.80 -31.74
C GLN A 221 -17.17 -19.31 -30.59
N PRO A 222 -17.20 -20.02 -29.42
CA PRO A 222 -16.30 -19.68 -28.33
C PRO A 222 -14.87 -19.79 -28.88
N ALA A 223 -14.17 -18.67 -28.86
CA ALA A 223 -12.80 -18.57 -29.34
C ALA A 223 -11.96 -19.67 -28.68
N LYS A 224 -11.60 -20.69 -29.44
CA LYS A 224 -10.61 -21.68 -29.08
C LYS A 224 -9.37 -20.90 -28.68
N VAL A 225 -8.93 -21.04 -27.42
CA VAL A 225 -7.67 -20.50 -26.90
C VAL A 225 -6.53 -21.13 -27.71
N THR A 226 -6.26 -20.59 -28.88
CA THR A 226 -5.18 -21.02 -29.76
C THR A 226 -4.05 -20.01 -29.61
N GLY A 227 -3.00 -20.37 -28.85
CA GLY A 227 -1.77 -19.59 -28.78
C GLY A 227 -1.72 -18.57 -27.66
N GLY A 228 -2.02 -18.95 -26.44
CA GLY A 228 -1.69 -18.14 -25.27
C GLY A 228 -0.19 -17.84 -25.24
N ARG A 229 0.19 -16.57 -25.45
CA ARG A 229 1.57 -16.15 -25.24
C ARG A 229 1.88 -16.30 -23.76
N GLN A 230 2.91 -17.08 -23.47
CA GLN A 230 3.46 -17.20 -22.12
C GLN A 230 4.83 -16.54 -22.08
N THR A 231 5.10 -15.85 -21.00
CA THR A 231 6.43 -15.36 -20.67
C THR A 231 6.90 -16.12 -19.44
N ILE A 232 8.16 -16.53 -19.45
CA ILE A 232 8.78 -17.27 -18.34
C ILE A 232 9.86 -16.39 -17.76
N VAL A 233 9.79 -16.18 -16.44
CA VAL A 233 10.81 -15.49 -15.67
C VAL A 233 11.42 -16.50 -14.71
N ASP A 234 12.70 -16.76 -14.85
CA ASP A 234 13.43 -17.73 -14.04
C ASP A 234 14.00 -17.10 -12.78
N ASP A 235 13.94 -17.86 -11.66
CA ASP A 235 14.68 -17.56 -10.44
C ASP A 235 15.77 -18.62 -10.26
N ASN A 236 16.97 -18.31 -10.76
CA ASN A 236 18.09 -19.24 -10.81
C ASN A 236 18.69 -19.59 -9.44
N GLU A 237 18.29 -18.88 -8.36
CA GLU A 237 18.71 -19.24 -7.01
C GLU A 237 17.94 -20.46 -6.47
N ILE A 238 16.75 -20.74 -7.05
CA ILE A 238 15.95 -21.90 -6.65
C ILE A 238 16.33 -23.10 -7.50
N ASN A 239 17.09 -24.00 -6.95
CA ASN A 239 17.62 -25.18 -7.61
C ASN A 239 16.64 -26.38 -7.69
N ARG A 240 15.42 -26.23 -7.18
CA ARG A 240 14.36 -27.26 -7.21
C ARG A 240 13.30 -26.88 -8.24
N TYR A 241 12.71 -27.85 -8.89
CA TYR A 241 11.57 -27.62 -9.79
C TYR A 241 10.33 -27.15 -9.02
N ARG A 242 10.01 -25.88 -9.12
CA ARG A 242 8.90 -25.20 -8.42
C ARG A 242 8.29 -24.14 -9.33
N PRO A 243 7.60 -24.49 -10.40
CA PRO A 243 6.97 -23.52 -11.27
C PRO A 243 5.73 -22.89 -10.60
N LYS A 244 5.49 -21.60 -10.87
CA LYS A 244 4.27 -20.86 -10.52
C LYS A 244 3.64 -20.30 -11.78
N ILE A 245 2.36 -20.58 -11.99
CA ILE A 245 1.60 -20.01 -13.10
C ILE A 245 0.86 -18.76 -12.57
N LEU A 246 1.05 -17.64 -13.26
CA LEU A 246 0.37 -16.37 -13.03
C LEU A 246 -0.60 -16.14 -14.20
N VAL A 247 -1.88 -16.18 -13.92
CA VAL A 247 -2.92 -15.89 -14.93
C VAL A 247 -3.20 -14.41 -14.91
N ASN A 248 -3.27 -13.79 -16.09
CA ASN A 248 -3.72 -12.42 -16.25
C ASN A 248 -5.05 -12.42 -17.01
N GLU A 249 -6.06 -11.81 -16.42
CA GLU A 249 -7.40 -11.73 -17.01
C GLU A 249 -7.47 -10.64 -18.07
N ASP A 250 -6.66 -9.59 -17.93
CA ASP A 250 -6.54 -8.52 -18.92
C ASP A 250 -5.62 -8.90 -20.10
N SER A 251 -5.83 -8.24 -21.24
CA SER A 251 -4.92 -8.36 -22.38
C SER A 251 -3.56 -7.74 -22.06
N LEU A 252 -2.53 -8.55 -22.06
CA LEU A 252 -1.13 -8.11 -21.84
C LEU A 252 -0.34 -8.12 -23.14
N THR A 253 0.51 -7.08 -23.31
CA THR A 253 1.62 -7.14 -24.26
C THR A 253 2.70 -8.08 -23.71
N VAL A 254 3.60 -8.58 -24.59
CA VAL A 254 4.74 -9.42 -24.15
C VAL A 254 5.61 -8.68 -23.11
N GLY A 255 5.83 -7.37 -23.33
CA GLY A 255 6.57 -6.54 -22.39
C GLY A 255 5.87 -6.44 -21.03
N GLY A 256 4.54 -6.24 -21.01
CA GLY A 256 3.75 -6.21 -19.78
C GLY A 256 3.75 -7.53 -19.02
N ALA A 257 3.71 -8.67 -19.75
CA ALA A 257 3.81 -9.98 -19.13
C ALA A 257 5.18 -10.20 -18.46
N ASN A 258 6.27 -9.79 -19.12
CA ASN A 258 7.59 -9.85 -18.53
C ASN A 258 7.73 -8.97 -17.28
N THR A 259 7.27 -7.73 -17.36
CA THR A 259 7.26 -6.78 -16.22
C THR A 259 6.50 -7.34 -15.04
N ARG A 260 5.34 -7.95 -15.27
CA ARG A 260 4.54 -8.61 -14.21
C ARG A 260 5.29 -9.80 -13.59
N GLY A 261 5.93 -10.62 -14.40
CA GLY A 261 6.72 -11.76 -13.92
C GLY A 261 7.90 -11.33 -13.05
N GLU A 262 8.67 -10.34 -13.51
CA GLU A 262 9.78 -9.76 -12.74
C GLU A 262 9.31 -9.07 -11.46
N TRP A 263 8.19 -8.35 -11.51
CA TRP A 263 7.59 -7.74 -10.32
C TRP A 263 7.21 -8.82 -9.28
N PHE A 264 6.54 -9.89 -9.71
CA PHE A 264 6.14 -10.97 -8.83
C PHE A 264 7.35 -11.69 -8.21
N LYS A 265 8.38 -11.98 -9.02
CA LYS A 265 9.66 -12.55 -8.55
C LYS A 265 10.32 -11.65 -7.50
N ALA A 266 10.41 -10.34 -7.76
CA ALA A 266 10.99 -9.38 -6.83
C ALA A 266 10.18 -9.30 -5.51
N ARG A 267 8.86 -9.38 -5.58
CA ARG A 267 7.98 -9.45 -4.40
C ARG A 267 8.25 -10.71 -3.59
N MET A 268 8.26 -11.88 -4.21
CA MET A 268 8.53 -13.16 -3.53
C MET A 268 9.92 -13.19 -2.90
N LEU A 269 10.92 -12.57 -3.54
CA LEU A 269 12.25 -12.41 -2.97
C LEU A 269 12.23 -11.52 -1.72
N GLY A 270 11.48 -10.42 -1.75
CA GLY A 270 11.31 -9.52 -0.60
C GLY A 270 10.59 -10.18 0.58
N GLU A 271 9.55 -10.96 0.32
CA GLU A 271 8.81 -11.71 1.35
C GLU A 271 9.67 -12.85 1.94
N ALA A 272 10.52 -13.47 1.12
CA ALA A 272 11.41 -14.55 1.53
C ALA A 272 12.53 -14.09 2.45
N ASN A 273 13.01 -12.86 2.26
CA ASN A 273 14.14 -12.30 2.99
C ASN A 273 13.68 -11.03 3.73
N SER A 274 13.20 -11.21 4.95
CA SER A 274 12.73 -10.11 5.80
C SER A 274 13.66 -9.88 6.98
N THR A 275 13.85 -8.61 7.34
CA THR A 275 14.57 -8.20 8.54
C THR A 275 13.70 -7.24 9.34
N GLU A 276 13.41 -7.62 10.58
CA GLU A 276 12.76 -6.77 11.56
C GLU A 276 13.85 -6.05 12.37
N ILE A 277 13.74 -4.73 12.47
CA ILE A 277 14.71 -3.91 13.20
C ILE A 277 13.97 -2.97 14.14
N THR A 278 14.27 -3.07 15.43
CA THR A 278 13.78 -2.15 16.45
C THR A 278 14.79 -1.03 16.65
N LEU A 279 14.33 0.21 16.52
CA LEU A 279 15.16 1.41 16.62
C LEU A 279 14.89 2.19 17.90
N ALA A 280 15.89 2.96 18.35
CA ALA A 280 15.75 3.94 19.40
C ALA A 280 15.13 5.22 18.85
N GLY A 281 13.80 5.39 19.03
CA GLY A 281 13.03 6.57 18.64
C GLY A 281 12.73 6.65 17.15
N TRP A 282 11.88 7.61 16.83
CA TRP A 282 11.50 7.95 15.44
C TRP A 282 12.67 8.58 14.69
N ARG A 283 12.78 8.30 13.41
CA ARG A 283 13.80 8.88 12.54
C ARG A 283 13.16 9.40 11.26
N GLU A 284 13.23 10.70 11.10
CA GLU A 284 12.86 11.33 9.85
C GLU A 284 13.96 11.15 8.80
N ASN A 285 13.57 10.95 7.57
CA ASN A 285 14.47 11.05 6.43
C ASN A 285 14.64 12.52 6.09
N GLY A 286 15.84 13.07 6.18
CA GLY A 286 16.17 14.48 5.89
C GLY A 286 15.72 15.05 4.54
N ASP A 287 14.87 14.33 3.78
CA ASP A 287 14.13 14.71 2.59
C ASP A 287 12.66 14.28 2.77
N SER A 288 11.90 15.03 3.55
CA SER A 288 10.43 14.98 3.66
C SER A 288 9.77 13.61 3.48
N GLY A 289 9.85 12.74 4.49
CA GLY A 289 9.08 11.51 4.60
C GLY A 289 9.73 10.46 5.49
N PRO A 290 8.92 9.60 6.13
CA PRO A 290 9.40 8.57 7.05
C PRO A 290 10.32 7.55 6.37
N LEU A 291 11.21 6.91 7.14
CA LEU A 291 12.21 5.94 6.64
C LEU A 291 11.65 4.80 5.80
N TRP A 292 10.38 4.44 6.01
CA TRP A 292 9.70 3.39 5.27
C TRP A 292 9.27 3.82 3.84
N GLN A 293 9.14 5.12 3.55
CA GLN A 293 8.86 5.61 2.20
C GLN A 293 10.07 5.51 1.26
N LYS A 294 11.26 5.31 1.80
CA LYS A 294 12.48 5.17 1.00
C LYS A 294 13.09 3.80 1.21
N LYS A 295 12.61 2.81 0.44
CA LYS A 295 13.17 1.46 0.46
C LYS A 295 14.68 1.49 0.25
N SER A 296 15.45 1.02 1.20
CA SER A 296 16.75 0.43 0.93
C SER A 296 16.53 -1.06 0.61
N THR A 297 16.54 -1.43 -0.64
CA THR A 297 16.84 -2.80 -1.03
C THR A 297 18.33 -3.01 -0.78
N GLY A 298 18.69 -3.26 0.48
CA GLY A 298 20.01 -3.74 0.82
C GLY A 298 20.11 -5.20 0.37
N ARG A 299 20.85 -5.47 -0.69
CA ARG A 299 21.43 -6.79 -0.90
C ARG A 299 22.50 -6.96 0.17
N TYR A 300 22.36 -7.97 1.01
CA TYR A 300 23.44 -8.57 1.75
C TYR A 300 23.81 -9.89 1.09
#